data_d5bafa5d7b9b103222b2f26d9fff75ad
#
_entry.id   d5bafa5d7b9b103222b2f26d9fff75ad
#
_cell.length_a   1.000
_cell.length_b   1.000
_cell.length_c   1.000
_cell.angle_alpha   90.00
_cell.angle_beta   90.00
_cell.angle_gamma   90.00
#
_symmetry.space_group_name_H-M   'P 1'
#
loop_
_entity.id
_entity.type
_entity.pdbx_description
1 polymer ?
#
loop_
_entity_poly.entity_id
_entity_poly.type
_entity_poly.pdbx_seq_one_letter_code
_entity_poly.pdbx_strand_id
1 'polypeptide(L)'
;MPKFAALTLAIACLTPLSAELKSGPALPHKVVINWAKLPKGWNFGETSGVAVDKQDNVWVFNRGAHPVIQFDKNGNMLQAWSDMTLVSSHGIRVDPQGNIWGIDVKGHRIVKYDTAGKVQMVLGRSPGKNDSPGDFNEPTNIAFAPNGDFFISDGYVNSRVAKFNREGDHLAHWGAKGTGDGEFNLVHDVVLDKSGRLYVADRTNERIQIFDTNGKFLGKWSNIGAPWGLDYVERENAIYMCDGVNNRVVKLNLEGEVLGVLGSYGKTPGKFDFAHSIAVDSTGAIYVAEIRNWRVQKFVK
;
A
#
# COMPACT_ATOMS: atom_id res chain seq x y z
N MET A 1 52.11 27.26 47.32
CA MET A 1 51.44 26.12 46.65
C MET A 1 50.16 26.63 46.03
N PRO A 2 50.04 26.69 44.73
CA PRO A 2 48.79 27.12 44.08
C PRO A 2 47.81 25.96 44.02
N LYS A 3 46.53 26.23 44.37
CA LYS A 3 45.41 25.28 44.29
C LYS A 3 44.86 25.33 42.85
N PHE A 4 44.96 24.22 42.14
CA PHE A 4 44.27 24.04 40.86
C PHE A 4 42.81 23.72 41.09
N ALA A 5 41.90 24.57 40.62
CA ALA A 5 40.48 24.27 40.58
C ALA A 5 40.19 23.46 39.29
N ALA A 6 39.69 22.24 39.43
CA ALA A 6 39.23 21.43 38.31
C ALA A 6 37.85 21.91 37.86
N LEU A 7 37.80 22.41 36.63
CA LEU A 7 36.55 22.79 35.98
C LEU A 7 35.94 21.53 35.36
N THR A 8 34.87 21.00 35.95
CA THR A 8 34.13 19.85 35.41
C THR A 8 33.16 20.36 34.33
N LEU A 9 33.48 20.09 33.09
CA LEU A 9 32.59 20.39 31.94
C LEU A 9 31.50 19.32 31.88
N ALA A 10 30.25 19.65 32.25
CA ALA A 10 29.11 18.79 32.07
C ALA A 10 28.70 18.81 30.61
N ILE A 11 29.00 17.76 29.86
CA ILE A 11 28.48 17.54 28.51
C ILE A 11 27.02 17.09 28.66
N ALA A 12 26.06 17.99 28.41
CA ALA A 12 24.65 17.64 28.26
C ALA A 12 24.51 16.82 26.99
N CYS A 13 24.31 15.53 27.10
CA CYS A 13 23.92 14.66 26.00
C CYS A 13 22.48 15.02 25.60
N LEU A 14 22.30 15.90 24.61
CA LEU A 14 21.02 16.13 23.95
C LEU A 14 20.69 14.87 23.16
N THR A 15 19.91 13.95 23.75
CA THR A 15 19.23 12.92 22.98
C THR A 15 18.28 13.63 21.99
N PRO A 16 18.36 13.35 20.68
CA PRO A 16 17.38 13.91 19.76
C PRO A 16 15.99 13.46 20.20
N LEU A 17 15.10 14.40 20.52
CA LEU A 17 13.69 14.10 20.73
C LEU A 17 13.20 13.44 19.44
N SER A 18 12.82 12.16 19.50
CA SER A 18 12.13 11.52 18.37
C SER A 18 10.88 12.36 18.12
N ALA A 19 10.71 12.85 16.89
CA ALA A 19 9.54 13.64 16.55
C ALA A 19 8.26 12.82 16.81
N GLU A 20 7.30 13.41 17.51
CA GLU A 20 6.06 12.75 17.91
C GLU A 20 5.28 12.27 16.70
N LEU A 21 4.70 11.07 16.78
CA LEU A 21 3.86 10.49 15.77
C LEU A 21 2.62 11.38 15.58
N LYS A 22 2.42 11.90 14.37
CA LYS A 22 1.25 12.71 14.01
C LYS A 22 -0.04 11.90 14.21
N SER A 23 -1.05 12.55 14.77
CA SER A 23 -2.38 11.98 14.97
C SER A 23 -3.44 13.03 14.62
N GLY A 24 -4.71 12.63 14.63
CA GLY A 24 -5.84 13.48 14.30
C GLY A 24 -7.12 13.00 14.99
N PRO A 25 -8.26 13.63 14.73
CA PRO A 25 -9.54 13.20 15.26
C PRO A 25 -9.90 11.78 14.79
N ALA A 26 -10.76 11.10 15.55
CA ALA A 26 -11.31 9.81 15.11
C ALA A 26 -12.13 10.00 13.81
N LEU A 27 -11.88 9.16 12.80
CA LEU A 27 -12.73 9.13 11.60
C LEU A 27 -14.14 8.65 11.99
N PRO A 28 -15.21 9.26 11.43
CA PRO A 28 -16.60 8.95 11.80
C PRO A 28 -17.10 7.63 11.19
N HIS A 29 -16.23 6.64 11.08
CA HIS A 29 -16.55 5.37 10.44
C HIS A 29 -16.76 4.27 11.47
N LYS A 30 -17.78 3.43 11.21
CA LYS A 30 -18.12 2.27 12.02
C LYS A 30 -17.90 0.98 11.24
N VAL A 31 -17.38 -0.04 11.90
CA VAL A 31 -17.17 -1.36 11.28
C VAL A 31 -18.49 -2.04 10.96
N VAL A 32 -18.59 -2.61 9.76
CA VAL A 32 -19.69 -3.50 9.35
C VAL A 32 -19.34 -4.92 9.76
N ILE A 33 -20.04 -5.45 10.74
CA ILE A 33 -19.78 -6.79 11.27
C ILE A 33 -20.12 -7.85 10.22
N ASN A 34 -19.23 -8.83 10.04
CA ASN A 34 -19.40 -9.94 9.11
C ASN A 34 -19.74 -9.49 7.68
N TRP A 35 -19.10 -8.40 7.22
CA TRP A 35 -19.36 -7.88 5.89
C TRP A 35 -19.12 -8.93 4.80
N ALA A 36 -17.95 -9.57 4.75
CA ALA A 36 -17.63 -10.58 3.74
C ALA A 36 -18.35 -11.90 4.03
N LYS A 37 -19.28 -12.26 3.15
CA LYS A 37 -20.10 -13.47 3.26
C LYS A 37 -19.45 -14.62 2.47
N LEU A 38 -18.49 -15.27 3.11
CA LEU A 38 -17.83 -16.46 2.52
C LEU A 38 -18.72 -17.70 2.61
N PRO A 39 -18.62 -18.63 1.65
CA PRO A 39 -19.25 -19.96 1.76
C PRO A 39 -18.80 -20.70 3.02
N LYS A 40 -19.67 -21.61 3.51
CA LYS A 40 -19.35 -22.43 4.69
C LYS A 40 -18.04 -23.19 4.49
N GLY A 41 -17.12 -23.07 5.45
CA GLY A 41 -15.82 -23.74 5.43
C GLY A 41 -14.71 -22.98 4.71
N TRP A 42 -15.03 -21.84 4.07
CA TRP A 42 -14.02 -20.97 3.45
C TRP A 42 -13.42 -20.00 4.47
N ASN A 43 -12.18 -19.60 4.23
CA ASN A 43 -11.51 -18.48 4.87
C ASN A 43 -10.56 -17.83 3.87
N PHE A 44 -10.13 -16.61 4.16
CA PHE A 44 -9.19 -15.89 3.30
C PHE A 44 -7.74 -16.38 3.42
N GLY A 45 -7.34 -16.96 4.58
CA GLY A 45 -5.94 -17.03 4.91
C GLY A 45 -5.36 -15.61 5.10
N GLU A 46 -4.06 -15.44 4.97
CA GLU A 46 -3.40 -14.13 5.03
C GLU A 46 -3.93 -13.23 3.90
N THR A 47 -4.61 -12.15 4.27
CA THR A 47 -5.23 -11.24 3.29
C THR A 47 -4.31 -10.07 3.02
N SER A 48 -3.71 -10.08 1.83
CA SER A 48 -2.63 -9.17 1.47
C SER A 48 -3.10 -7.92 0.71
N GLY A 49 -4.21 -8.01 -0.04
CA GLY A 49 -4.65 -6.92 -0.90
C GLY A 49 -6.15 -6.74 -0.92
N VAL A 50 -6.58 -5.50 -1.13
CA VAL A 50 -7.96 -5.13 -1.41
C VAL A 50 -7.98 -4.01 -2.44
N ALA A 51 -8.91 -4.09 -3.40
CA ALA A 51 -9.17 -3.03 -4.38
C ALA A 51 -10.67 -2.89 -4.61
N VAL A 52 -11.11 -1.72 -5.07
CA VAL A 52 -12.50 -1.44 -5.43
C VAL A 52 -12.58 -1.05 -6.89
N ASP A 53 -13.52 -1.61 -7.63
CA ASP A 53 -13.78 -1.26 -9.03
C ASP A 53 -14.81 -0.11 -9.15
N LYS A 54 -15.04 0.35 -10.39
CA LYS A 54 -15.98 1.45 -10.68
C LYS A 54 -17.44 1.14 -10.36
N GLN A 55 -17.78 -0.11 -10.13
CA GLN A 55 -19.12 -0.58 -9.74
C GLN A 55 -19.23 -0.76 -8.21
N ASP A 56 -18.22 -0.34 -7.45
CA ASP A 56 -18.07 -0.57 -6.02
C ASP A 56 -17.97 -2.07 -5.64
N ASN A 57 -17.60 -2.95 -6.58
CA ASN A 57 -17.26 -4.31 -6.20
C ASN A 57 -15.85 -4.34 -5.58
N VAL A 58 -15.70 -5.22 -4.61
CA VAL A 58 -14.49 -5.32 -3.79
C VAL A 58 -13.72 -6.58 -4.18
N TRP A 59 -12.52 -6.39 -4.64
CA TRP A 59 -11.59 -7.45 -5.02
C TRP A 59 -10.62 -7.70 -3.88
N VAL A 60 -10.59 -8.93 -3.38
CA VAL A 60 -9.75 -9.34 -2.25
C VAL A 60 -8.67 -10.29 -2.74
N PHE A 61 -7.42 -9.97 -2.45
CA PHE A 61 -6.26 -10.80 -2.76
C PHE A 61 -5.72 -11.42 -1.47
N ASN A 62 -5.59 -12.74 -1.47
CA ASN A 62 -5.25 -13.48 -0.26
C ASN A 62 -4.37 -14.70 -0.58
N ARG A 63 -3.81 -15.34 0.45
CA ARG A 63 -2.93 -16.51 0.34
C ARG A 63 -3.64 -17.82 0.67
N GLY A 64 -4.96 -17.83 0.68
CA GLY A 64 -5.78 -19.02 0.87
C GLY A 64 -6.03 -19.79 -0.42
N ALA A 65 -6.96 -20.75 -0.34
CA ALA A 65 -7.31 -21.64 -1.46
C ALA A 65 -7.94 -20.91 -2.67
N HIS A 66 -8.48 -19.73 -2.46
CA HIS A 66 -9.09 -18.87 -3.49
C HIS A 66 -8.39 -17.51 -3.49
N PRO A 67 -7.25 -17.37 -4.20
CA PRO A 67 -6.40 -16.19 -4.12
C PRO A 67 -7.08 -14.88 -4.46
N VAL A 68 -8.06 -14.87 -5.36
CA VAL A 68 -8.87 -13.70 -5.69
C VAL A 68 -10.33 -14.01 -5.41
N ILE A 69 -10.98 -13.15 -4.63
CA ILE A 69 -12.43 -13.22 -4.38
C ILE A 69 -13.02 -11.85 -4.64
N GLN A 70 -14.10 -11.80 -5.43
CA GLN A 70 -14.86 -10.59 -5.68
C GLN A 70 -16.16 -10.60 -4.87
N PHE A 71 -16.46 -9.47 -4.23
CA PHE A 71 -17.70 -9.22 -3.51
C PHE A 71 -18.43 -8.00 -4.10
N ASP A 72 -19.75 -7.98 -3.97
CA ASP A 72 -20.49 -6.73 -4.11
C ASP A 72 -20.25 -5.83 -2.87
N LYS A 73 -20.70 -4.59 -2.93
CA LYS A 73 -20.58 -3.63 -1.81
C LYS A 73 -21.28 -4.09 -0.52
N ASN A 74 -22.21 -5.04 -0.59
CA ASN A 74 -22.93 -5.61 0.54
C ASN A 74 -22.26 -6.87 1.11
N GLY A 75 -21.12 -7.26 0.52
CA GLY A 75 -20.33 -8.42 0.94
C GLY A 75 -20.85 -9.75 0.41
N ASN A 76 -21.77 -9.76 -0.54
CA ASN A 76 -22.14 -10.99 -1.22
C ASN A 76 -21.03 -11.38 -2.20
N MET A 77 -20.58 -12.62 -2.14
CA MET A 77 -19.55 -13.13 -3.05
C MET A 77 -20.14 -13.22 -4.47
N LEU A 78 -19.44 -12.62 -5.44
CA LEU A 78 -19.80 -12.65 -6.85
C LEU A 78 -19.05 -13.76 -7.60
N GLN A 79 -17.75 -13.90 -7.35
CA GLN A 79 -16.90 -14.92 -7.93
C GLN A 79 -15.65 -15.15 -7.08
N ALA A 80 -14.96 -16.25 -7.36
CA ALA A 80 -13.65 -16.56 -6.80
C ALA A 80 -12.79 -17.30 -7.83
N TRP A 81 -11.50 -16.97 -7.86
CA TRP A 81 -10.53 -17.64 -8.73
C TRP A 81 -9.66 -18.57 -7.88
N SER A 82 -9.61 -19.84 -8.25
CA SER A 82 -8.87 -20.88 -7.51
C SER A 82 -7.70 -21.44 -8.33
N ASP A 83 -7.84 -21.42 -9.65
CA ASP A 83 -6.84 -21.96 -10.57
C ASP A 83 -5.86 -20.87 -11.03
N MET A 84 -5.06 -20.38 -10.07
CA MET A 84 -4.06 -19.35 -10.31
C MET A 84 -2.68 -19.84 -9.93
N THR A 85 -1.73 -19.72 -10.86
CA THR A 85 -0.32 -20.01 -10.56
C THR A 85 0.33 -18.80 -9.89
N LEU A 86 0.12 -18.65 -8.59
CA LEU A 86 0.75 -17.63 -7.75
C LEU A 86 1.63 -18.28 -6.69
N VAL A 87 2.79 -17.68 -6.44
CA VAL A 87 3.67 -18.08 -5.33
C VAL A 87 3.25 -17.40 -4.03
N SER A 88 3.03 -16.08 -4.08
CA SER A 88 2.54 -15.34 -2.91
C SER A 88 1.88 -14.03 -3.34
N SER A 89 0.58 -13.93 -3.13
CA SER A 89 -0.18 -12.69 -3.37
C SER A 89 0.31 -11.54 -2.49
N HIS A 90 0.36 -10.31 -3.05
CA HIS A 90 0.71 -9.10 -2.32
C HIS A 90 -0.27 -7.95 -2.62
N GLY A 91 0.02 -7.10 -3.59
CA GLY A 91 -0.87 -6.01 -4.01
C GLY A 91 -1.91 -6.45 -5.04
N ILE A 92 -3.05 -5.80 -5.04
CA ILE A 92 -4.08 -5.90 -6.09
C ILE A 92 -4.58 -4.51 -6.42
N ARG A 93 -4.77 -4.21 -7.70
CA ARG A 93 -5.38 -2.97 -8.18
C ARG A 93 -6.30 -3.24 -9.36
N VAL A 94 -7.26 -2.35 -9.56
CA VAL A 94 -8.13 -2.33 -10.75
C VAL A 94 -7.70 -1.15 -11.60
N ASP A 95 -7.36 -1.41 -12.88
CA ASP A 95 -6.97 -0.34 -13.80
C ASP A 95 -8.20 0.47 -14.26
N PRO A 96 -8.00 1.65 -14.90
CA PRO A 96 -9.09 2.48 -15.40
C PRO A 96 -10.00 1.78 -16.42
N GLN A 97 -9.57 0.68 -17.05
CA GLN A 97 -10.33 -0.13 -17.99
C GLN A 97 -11.10 -1.27 -17.32
N GLY A 98 -10.89 -1.49 -16.00
CA GLY A 98 -11.55 -2.52 -15.21
C GLY A 98 -10.78 -3.85 -15.14
N ASN A 99 -9.55 -3.91 -15.66
CA ASN A 99 -8.72 -5.11 -15.52
C ASN A 99 -8.12 -5.21 -14.11
N ILE A 100 -7.91 -6.43 -13.66
CA ILE A 100 -7.37 -6.74 -12.34
C ILE A 100 -5.86 -6.97 -12.47
N TRP A 101 -5.09 -6.25 -11.67
CA TRP A 101 -3.65 -6.42 -11.62
C TRP A 101 -3.26 -7.02 -10.27
N GLY A 102 -2.65 -8.18 -10.31
CA GLY A 102 -2.16 -8.91 -9.13
C GLY A 102 -0.65 -8.92 -9.07
N ILE A 103 -0.10 -8.63 -7.91
CA ILE A 103 1.33 -8.67 -7.64
C ILE A 103 1.67 -9.99 -6.96
N ASP A 104 2.47 -10.82 -7.63
CA ASP A 104 3.01 -12.07 -7.09
C ASP A 104 4.42 -11.78 -6.55
N VAL A 105 4.48 -11.40 -5.26
CA VAL A 105 5.71 -10.91 -4.66
C VAL A 105 6.85 -11.94 -4.70
N LYS A 106 6.57 -13.19 -4.37
CA LYS A 106 7.58 -14.27 -4.40
C LYS A 106 7.76 -14.90 -5.78
N GLY A 107 6.82 -14.67 -6.68
CA GLY A 107 6.95 -14.99 -8.11
C GLY A 107 7.71 -13.93 -8.89
N HIS A 108 8.08 -12.80 -8.27
CA HIS A 108 8.80 -11.68 -8.88
C HIS A 108 8.11 -11.12 -10.13
N ARG A 109 6.77 -11.11 -10.15
CA ARG A 109 5.99 -10.75 -11.34
C ARG A 109 4.72 -9.98 -11.00
N ILE A 110 4.24 -9.29 -12.03
CA ILE A 110 2.96 -8.60 -12.03
C ILE A 110 2.12 -9.21 -13.14
N VAL A 111 0.87 -9.55 -12.84
CA VAL A 111 -0.04 -10.18 -13.80
C VAL A 111 -1.29 -9.34 -13.94
N LYS A 112 -1.62 -9.01 -15.20
CA LYS A 112 -2.89 -8.39 -15.58
C LYS A 112 -3.88 -9.46 -15.99
N TYR A 113 -5.08 -9.40 -15.44
CA TYR A 113 -6.20 -10.28 -15.75
C TYR A 113 -7.40 -9.45 -16.25
N ASP A 114 -8.25 -10.04 -17.07
CA ASP A 114 -9.61 -9.52 -17.24
C ASP A 114 -10.46 -9.89 -16.00
N THR A 115 -11.70 -9.42 -15.98
CA THR A 115 -12.62 -9.66 -14.85
C THR A 115 -13.06 -11.13 -14.71
N ALA A 116 -12.82 -11.97 -15.71
CA ALA A 116 -13.04 -13.42 -15.65
C ALA A 116 -11.81 -14.23 -15.19
N GLY A 117 -10.68 -13.55 -14.89
CA GLY A 117 -9.44 -14.18 -14.45
C GLY A 117 -8.53 -14.65 -15.58
N LYS A 118 -8.83 -14.32 -16.84
CA LYS A 118 -7.96 -14.65 -17.97
C LYS A 118 -6.77 -13.71 -18.01
N VAL A 119 -5.56 -14.27 -18.07
CA VAL A 119 -4.30 -13.52 -18.18
C VAL A 119 -4.25 -12.71 -19.46
N GLN A 120 -3.97 -11.41 -19.35
CA GLN A 120 -3.81 -10.46 -20.46
C GLN A 120 -2.35 -10.05 -20.64
N MET A 121 -1.58 -9.94 -19.54
CA MET A 121 -0.18 -9.54 -19.55
C MET A 121 0.55 -10.14 -18.35
N VAL A 122 1.83 -10.45 -18.53
CA VAL A 122 2.75 -10.84 -17.45
C VAL A 122 4.04 -10.04 -17.59
N LEU A 123 4.43 -9.34 -16.52
CA LEU A 123 5.69 -8.61 -16.40
C LEU A 123 6.55 -9.25 -15.32
N GLY A 124 7.88 -9.28 -15.56
CA GLY A 124 8.84 -9.97 -14.70
C GLY A 124 8.83 -11.48 -14.94
N ARG A 125 10.01 -12.06 -14.99
CA ARG A 125 10.20 -13.51 -15.26
C ARG A 125 11.12 -14.19 -14.26
N SER A 126 11.97 -13.41 -13.63
CA SER A 126 12.98 -13.87 -12.67
C SER A 126 13.34 -12.74 -11.71
N PRO A 127 13.99 -13.04 -10.58
CA PRO A 127 14.52 -11.99 -9.71
C PRO A 127 15.50 -11.10 -10.47
N GLY A 128 15.13 -9.83 -10.63
CA GLY A 128 15.96 -8.80 -11.27
C GLY A 128 16.75 -7.99 -10.25
N LYS A 129 17.85 -7.38 -10.67
CA LYS A 129 18.58 -6.40 -9.85
C LYS A 129 17.87 -5.04 -9.87
N ASN A 130 18.27 -4.14 -8.99
CA ASN A 130 17.67 -2.80 -8.89
C ASN A 130 17.77 -2.00 -10.20
N ASP A 131 18.75 -2.27 -11.04
CA ASP A 131 19.00 -1.64 -12.35
C ASP A 131 18.45 -2.44 -13.55
N SER A 132 17.86 -3.62 -13.33
CA SER A 132 17.34 -4.47 -14.41
C SER A 132 16.06 -3.87 -15.02
N PRO A 133 16.00 -3.58 -16.33
CA PRO A 133 14.78 -3.22 -17.00
C PRO A 133 13.78 -4.40 -17.02
N GLY A 134 12.56 -4.19 -16.55
CA GLY A 134 11.47 -5.15 -16.71
C GLY A 134 11.47 -6.39 -15.83
N ASP A 135 12.53 -6.68 -15.08
CA ASP A 135 12.56 -7.72 -14.06
C ASP A 135 12.48 -7.12 -12.67
N PHE A 136 11.78 -7.79 -11.77
CA PHE A 136 11.51 -7.31 -10.40
C PHE A 136 12.17 -8.22 -9.37
N ASN A 137 12.32 -7.70 -8.14
CA ASN A 137 12.72 -8.54 -7.03
C ASN A 137 11.84 -8.27 -5.80
N GLU A 138 10.79 -9.08 -5.69
CA GLU A 138 9.74 -8.95 -4.71
C GLU A 138 8.99 -7.61 -4.81
N PRO A 139 8.30 -7.35 -5.96
CA PRO A 139 7.48 -6.16 -6.17
C PRO A 139 6.28 -6.16 -5.22
N THR A 140 5.71 -4.99 -4.97
CA THR A 140 4.71 -4.82 -3.91
C THR A 140 3.35 -4.32 -4.42
N ASN A 141 3.31 -3.27 -5.25
CA ASN A 141 2.05 -2.72 -5.77
C ASN A 141 2.24 -1.95 -7.08
N ILE A 142 1.15 -1.37 -7.62
CA ILE A 142 1.09 -0.68 -8.91
C ILE A 142 0.15 0.54 -8.84
N ALA A 143 0.48 1.62 -9.56
CA ALA A 143 -0.39 2.77 -9.79
C ALA A 143 -0.48 3.07 -11.28
N PHE A 144 -1.61 3.63 -11.74
CA PHE A 144 -1.91 3.89 -13.15
C PHE A 144 -2.02 5.39 -13.43
N ALA A 145 -1.45 5.83 -14.55
CA ALA A 145 -1.61 7.16 -15.05
C ALA A 145 -2.75 7.23 -16.11
N PRO A 146 -3.37 8.40 -16.32
CA PRO A 146 -4.45 8.55 -17.30
C PRO A 146 -4.04 8.26 -18.74
N ASN A 147 -2.77 8.42 -19.10
CA ASN A 147 -2.24 8.12 -20.44
C ASN A 147 -2.01 6.61 -20.67
N GLY A 148 -2.20 5.78 -19.63
CA GLY A 148 -1.99 4.34 -19.65
C GLY A 148 -0.62 3.89 -19.15
N ASP A 149 0.32 4.80 -18.88
CA ASP A 149 1.55 4.46 -18.16
C ASP A 149 1.21 3.95 -16.77
N PHE A 150 2.09 3.13 -16.21
CA PHE A 150 1.93 2.66 -14.84
C PHE A 150 3.26 2.59 -14.10
N PHE A 151 3.17 2.60 -12.78
CA PHE A 151 4.31 2.67 -11.87
C PHE A 151 4.25 1.49 -10.90
N ILE A 152 5.36 0.77 -10.78
CA ILE A 152 5.48 -0.41 -9.92
C ILE A 152 6.42 -0.09 -8.76
N SER A 153 5.94 -0.31 -7.54
CA SER A 153 6.79 -0.35 -6.35
C SER A 153 7.51 -1.70 -6.29
N ASP A 154 8.83 -1.70 -6.50
CA ASP A 154 9.68 -2.89 -6.50
C ASP A 154 10.60 -2.82 -5.27
N GLY A 155 10.12 -3.32 -4.13
CA GLY A 155 10.59 -2.80 -2.86
C GLY A 155 11.05 -3.75 -1.76
N TYR A 156 10.74 -5.06 -1.73
CA TYR A 156 11.22 -5.92 -0.63
C TYR A 156 12.72 -6.22 -0.73
N VAL A 157 13.23 -6.44 -1.94
CA VAL A 157 14.66 -6.66 -2.17
C VAL A 157 15.25 -5.49 -2.94
N ASN A 158 14.61 -5.08 -4.04
CA ASN A 158 14.95 -3.85 -4.72
C ASN A 158 14.46 -2.62 -3.90
N SER A 159 14.89 -1.44 -4.28
CA SER A 159 14.56 -0.18 -3.60
C SER A 159 14.24 0.87 -4.64
N ARG A 160 13.23 0.60 -5.50
CA ARG A 160 12.92 1.47 -6.64
C ARG A 160 11.43 1.57 -6.95
N VAL A 161 11.09 2.59 -7.71
CA VAL A 161 9.86 2.67 -8.51
C VAL A 161 10.24 2.47 -9.96
N ALA A 162 9.51 1.64 -10.69
CA ALA A 162 9.72 1.39 -12.12
C ALA A 162 8.50 1.83 -12.93
N LYS A 163 8.73 2.58 -14.01
CA LYS A 163 7.71 3.13 -14.91
C LYS A 163 7.65 2.30 -16.19
N PHE A 164 6.43 2.00 -16.65
CA PHE A 164 6.14 1.27 -17.88
C PHE A 164 5.07 2.00 -18.69
N ASN A 165 5.06 1.76 -20.01
CA ASN A 165 3.94 2.15 -20.86
C ASN A 165 2.79 1.13 -20.77
N ARG A 166 1.66 1.42 -21.40
CA ARG A 166 0.47 0.55 -21.43
C ARG A 166 0.70 -0.83 -22.07
N GLU A 167 1.70 -0.93 -22.93
CA GLU A 167 2.10 -2.15 -23.62
C GLU A 167 3.00 -3.05 -22.75
N GLY A 168 3.51 -2.51 -21.62
CA GLY A 168 4.41 -3.20 -20.70
C GLY A 168 5.90 -3.01 -21.02
N ASP A 169 6.25 -2.04 -21.86
CA ASP A 169 7.62 -1.68 -22.11
C ASP A 169 8.16 -0.79 -20.98
N HIS A 170 9.33 -1.13 -20.48
CA HIS A 170 10.02 -0.35 -19.45
C HIS A 170 10.45 1.02 -19.98
N LEU A 171 10.06 2.09 -19.32
CA LEU A 171 10.37 3.47 -19.69
C LEU A 171 11.50 4.07 -18.84
N ALA A 172 11.42 3.87 -17.52
CA ALA A 172 12.37 4.42 -16.55
C ALA A 172 12.25 3.71 -15.20
N HIS A 173 13.24 3.88 -14.35
CA HIS A 173 13.14 3.58 -12.92
C HIS A 173 14.00 4.55 -12.13
N TRP A 174 13.71 4.71 -10.85
CA TRP A 174 14.48 5.52 -9.92
C TRP A 174 14.42 4.95 -8.52
N GLY A 175 15.38 5.35 -7.71
CA GLY A 175 15.55 4.92 -6.33
C GLY A 175 16.75 4.02 -6.11
N ALA A 176 17.26 4.06 -4.91
CA ALA A 176 18.34 3.23 -4.40
C ALA A 176 18.10 2.91 -2.93
N LYS A 177 18.79 1.94 -2.38
CA LYS A 177 18.72 1.61 -0.95
C LYS A 177 19.33 2.73 -0.12
N GLY A 178 18.54 3.28 0.82
CA GLY A 178 19.04 4.31 1.73
C GLY A 178 17.96 5.06 2.47
N THR A 179 18.33 6.20 3.07
CA THR A 179 17.46 7.08 3.88
C THR A 179 17.40 8.52 3.36
N GLY A 180 18.21 8.86 2.35
CA GLY A 180 18.21 10.17 1.69
C GLY A 180 16.97 10.42 0.85
N ASP A 181 16.85 11.62 0.29
CA ASP A 181 15.77 11.97 -0.63
C ASP A 181 15.95 11.22 -1.95
N GLY A 182 14.91 10.54 -2.41
CA GLY A 182 14.97 9.64 -3.56
C GLY A 182 15.55 8.24 -3.27
N GLU A 183 16.05 8.00 -2.07
CA GLU A 183 16.44 6.67 -1.61
C GLU A 183 15.31 6.01 -0.82
N PHE A 184 15.27 4.68 -0.78
CA PHE A 184 14.19 3.92 -0.14
C PHE A 184 14.72 2.80 0.75
N ASN A 185 13.94 2.50 1.79
CA ASN A 185 14.10 1.29 2.59
C ASN A 185 12.76 0.55 2.62
N LEU A 186 12.54 -0.30 1.60
CA LEU A 186 11.33 -1.02 1.32
C LEU A 186 10.19 -0.14 0.77
N VAL A 187 10.14 -0.02 -0.57
CA VAL A 187 9.01 0.61 -1.28
C VAL A 187 7.81 -0.34 -1.24
N HIS A 188 6.77 0.00 -0.45
CA HIS A 188 5.69 -0.95 -0.17
C HIS A 188 4.41 -0.69 -0.97
N ASP A 189 4.14 0.55 -1.33
CA ASP A 189 2.99 0.93 -2.16
C ASP A 189 3.28 2.21 -2.94
N VAL A 190 2.47 2.48 -3.95
CA VAL A 190 2.52 3.70 -4.76
C VAL A 190 1.12 4.07 -5.22
N VAL A 191 0.79 5.37 -5.14
CA VAL A 191 -0.44 5.93 -5.70
C VAL A 191 -0.13 7.21 -6.48
N LEU A 192 -0.97 7.53 -7.47
CA LEU A 192 -0.86 8.73 -8.30
C LEU A 192 -2.08 9.62 -8.07
N ASP A 193 -1.86 10.91 -7.82
CA ASP A 193 -2.94 11.89 -7.76
C ASP A 193 -3.31 12.43 -9.16
N LYS A 194 -4.44 13.14 -9.23
CA LYS A 194 -4.92 13.74 -10.48
C LYS A 194 -4.00 14.81 -11.08
N SER A 195 -3.07 15.34 -10.30
CA SER A 195 -2.08 16.33 -10.75
C SER A 195 -0.80 15.68 -11.30
N GLY A 196 -0.70 14.35 -11.26
CA GLY A 196 0.48 13.61 -11.70
C GLY A 196 1.58 13.52 -10.64
N ARG A 197 1.27 13.68 -9.35
CA ARG A 197 2.21 13.43 -8.28
C ARG A 197 2.09 11.99 -7.80
N LEU A 198 3.23 11.30 -7.74
CA LEU A 198 3.36 9.96 -7.19
C LEU A 198 3.70 10.04 -5.70
N TYR A 199 2.93 9.34 -4.89
CA TYR A 199 3.16 9.17 -3.46
C TYR A 199 3.65 7.75 -3.22
N VAL A 200 4.88 7.63 -2.75
CA VAL A 200 5.59 6.36 -2.62
C VAL A 200 5.75 6.02 -1.14
N ALA A 201 5.20 4.89 -0.74
CA ALA A 201 5.30 4.37 0.62
C ALA A 201 6.71 3.83 0.88
N ASP A 202 7.57 4.61 1.51
CA ASP A 202 8.90 4.23 1.97
C ASP A 202 8.80 3.66 3.40
N ARG A 203 8.33 2.40 3.47
CA ARG A 203 7.76 1.77 4.67
C ARG A 203 8.69 1.77 5.86
N THR A 204 9.91 1.26 5.68
CA THR A 204 10.84 1.09 6.80
C THR A 204 11.50 2.41 7.22
N ASN A 205 11.51 3.41 6.32
CA ASN A 205 11.89 4.78 6.67
C ASN A 205 10.73 5.60 7.27
N GLU A 206 9.55 4.98 7.46
CA GLU A 206 8.35 5.58 8.07
C GLU A 206 7.95 6.93 7.46
N ARG A 207 7.98 6.99 6.12
CA ARG A 207 7.68 8.21 5.37
C ARG A 207 6.98 7.92 4.04
N ILE A 208 6.28 8.90 3.52
CA ILE A 208 5.86 8.95 2.12
C ILE A 208 6.77 9.93 1.40
N GLN A 209 7.35 9.53 0.27
CA GLN A 209 8.08 10.41 -0.63
C GLN A 209 7.22 10.74 -1.85
N ILE A 210 7.34 11.97 -2.35
CA ILE A 210 6.53 12.51 -3.44
C ILE A 210 7.43 12.78 -4.64
N PHE A 211 7.00 12.30 -5.82
CA PHE A 211 7.72 12.46 -7.08
C PHE A 211 6.79 12.96 -8.18
N ASP A 212 7.35 13.53 -9.23
CA ASP A 212 6.63 13.62 -10.50
C ASP A 212 6.67 12.28 -11.26
N THR A 213 5.96 12.20 -12.38
CA THR A 213 5.91 10.98 -13.22
C THR A 213 7.21 10.66 -13.96
N ASN A 214 8.24 11.49 -13.83
CA ASN A 214 9.59 11.26 -14.38
C ASN A 214 10.61 10.91 -13.28
N GLY A 215 10.15 10.75 -12.03
CA GLY A 215 11.00 10.37 -10.91
C GLY A 215 11.74 11.52 -10.23
N LYS A 216 11.39 12.78 -10.55
CA LYS A 216 11.94 13.94 -9.84
C LYS A 216 11.32 14.02 -8.45
N PHE A 217 12.17 14.04 -7.43
CA PHE A 217 11.75 14.24 -6.04
C PHE A 217 11.12 15.63 -5.84
N LEU A 218 9.94 15.66 -5.20
CA LEU A 218 9.18 16.89 -4.94
C LEU A 218 9.06 17.20 -3.44
N GLY A 219 9.13 16.18 -2.57
CA GLY A 219 8.97 16.36 -1.14
C GLY A 219 8.77 15.04 -0.40
N LYS A 220 8.57 15.13 0.91
CA LYS A 220 8.30 13.96 1.75
C LYS A 220 7.45 14.33 2.97
N TRP A 221 6.70 13.34 3.47
CA TRP A 221 5.96 13.42 4.74
C TRP A 221 6.53 12.43 5.73
N SER A 222 6.87 12.89 6.92
CA SER A 222 7.43 12.10 8.01
C SER A 222 6.55 12.20 9.26
N ASN A 223 6.79 11.31 10.22
CA ASN A 223 6.06 11.24 11.49
C ASN A 223 4.56 10.95 11.33
N ILE A 224 4.18 10.33 10.21
CA ILE A 224 2.80 9.93 9.90
C ILE A 224 2.53 8.46 10.26
N GLY A 225 3.56 7.71 10.66
CA GLY A 225 3.58 6.26 10.85
C GLY A 225 4.25 5.54 9.68
N ALA A 226 4.21 4.22 9.72
CA ALA A 226 4.80 3.37 8.68
C ALA A 226 3.77 3.10 7.57
N PRO A 227 3.95 3.65 6.35
CA PRO A 227 3.00 3.47 5.26
C PRO A 227 3.12 2.06 4.67
N TRP A 228 2.06 1.25 4.83
CA TRP A 228 1.99 -0.08 4.26
C TRP A 228 1.12 -0.11 3.00
N GLY A 229 -0.13 0.31 3.08
CA GLY A 229 -1.04 0.43 1.95
C GLY A 229 -1.50 1.87 1.79
N LEU A 230 -1.64 2.32 0.55
CA LEU A 230 -2.11 3.65 0.20
C LEU A 230 -3.33 3.55 -0.73
N ASP A 231 -4.28 4.48 -0.60
CA ASP A 231 -5.32 4.71 -1.59
C ASP A 231 -5.57 6.20 -1.76
N TYR A 232 -5.48 6.71 -2.99
CA TYR A 232 -5.79 8.10 -3.30
C TYR A 232 -7.26 8.24 -3.69
N VAL A 233 -8.01 8.97 -2.91
CA VAL A 233 -9.44 9.22 -3.10
C VAL A 233 -9.62 10.59 -3.74
N GLU A 234 -9.78 10.62 -5.08
CA GLU A 234 -9.81 11.86 -5.86
C GLU A 234 -10.92 12.82 -5.40
N ARG A 235 -12.15 12.34 -5.17
CA ARG A 235 -13.29 13.17 -4.73
C ARG A 235 -13.06 13.86 -3.37
N GLU A 236 -12.19 13.31 -2.53
CA GLU A 236 -11.83 13.85 -1.21
C GLU A 236 -10.48 14.59 -1.24
N ASN A 237 -9.77 14.49 -2.35
CA ASN A 237 -8.40 14.99 -2.52
C ASN A 237 -7.50 14.59 -1.34
N ALA A 238 -7.58 13.31 -0.97
CA ALA A 238 -6.95 12.77 0.23
C ALA A 238 -6.35 11.39 -0.03
N ILE A 239 -5.34 11.03 0.76
CA ILE A 239 -4.75 9.69 0.79
C ILE A 239 -5.18 9.00 2.07
N TYR A 240 -5.67 7.77 1.94
CA TYR A 240 -5.87 6.87 3.03
C TYR A 240 -4.68 5.90 3.11
N MET A 241 -4.14 5.72 4.31
CA MET A 241 -2.93 4.96 4.57
C MET A 241 -3.17 3.92 5.65
N CYS A 242 -2.80 2.66 5.40
CA CYS A 242 -2.58 1.69 6.46
C CYS A 242 -1.23 1.98 7.14
N ASP A 243 -1.27 2.35 8.41
CA ASP A 243 -0.10 2.41 9.29
C ASP A 243 0.03 1.04 9.98
N GLY A 244 0.71 0.12 9.32
CA GLY A 244 0.76 -1.29 9.72
C GLY A 244 1.50 -1.53 11.04
N VAL A 245 2.43 -0.67 11.41
CA VAL A 245 3.17 -0.77 12.69
C VAL A 245 2.27 -0.34 13.85
N ASN A 246 1.55 0.77 13.70
CA ASN A 246 0.68 1.31 14.76
C ASN A 246 -0.77 0.75 14.68
N ASN A 247 -1.04 -0.14 13.72
CA ASN A 247 -2.34 -0.81 13.56
C ASN A 247 -3.53 0.16 13.47
N ARG A 248 -3.40 1.15 12.59
CA ARG A 248 -4.43 2.18 12.36
C ARG A 248 -4.52 2.52 10.88
N VAL A 249 -5.64 3.09 10.49
CA VAL A 249 -5.81 3.81 9.22
C VAL A 249 -5.61 5.29 9.50
N VAL A 250 -4.88 5.97 8.64
CA VAL A 250 -4.63 7.41 8.68
C VAL A 250 -5.16 8.03 7.40
N LYS A 251 -5.98 9.08 7.52
CA LYS A 251 -6.38 9.93 6.40
C LYS A 251 -5.50 11.16 6.36
N LEU A 252 -4.91 11.44 5.20
CA LEU A 252 -3.96 12.54 4.96
C LEU A 252 -4.50 13.47 3.87
N ASN A 253 -4.31 14.78 4.02
CA ASN A 253 -4.41 15.68 2.87
C ASN A 253 -3.13 15.59 2.01
N LEU A 254 -3.12 16.30 0.87
CA LEU A 254 -1.97 16.26 -0.05
C LEU A 254 -0.78 17.15 0.38
N GLU A 255 -0.88 17.77 1.54
CA GLU A 255 0.18 18.48 2.27
C GLU A 255 0.82 17.62 3.36
N GLY A 256 0.28 16.40 3.62
CA GLY A 256 0.77 15.45 4.62
C GLY A 256 0.28 15.76 6.05
N GLU A 257 -0.81 16.50 6.17
CA GLU A 257 -1.49 16.70 7.45
C GLU A 257 -2.46 15.56 7.72
N VAL A 258 -2.50 15.09 8.98
CA VAL A 258 -3.41 14.03 9.40
C VAL A 258 -4.81 14.60 9.62
N LEU A 259 -5.74 14.24 8.75
CA LEU A 259 -7.15 14.64 8.82
C LEU A 259 -7.97 13.76 9.77
N GLY A 260 -7.49 12.55 10.05
CA GLY A 260 -8.16 11.66 10.99
C GLY A 260 -7.53 10.28 11.04
N VAL A 261 -7.90 9.53 12.07
CA VAL A 261 -7.39 8.17 12.33
C VAL A 261 -8.53 7.21 12.65
N LEU A 262 -8.34 5.92 12.36
CA LEU A 262 -9.31 4.86 12.63
C LEU A 262 -8.60 3.60 13.10
N GLY A 263 -9.13 2.95 14.14
CA GLY A 263 -8.69 1.67 14.63
C GLY A 263 -7.52 1.73 15.62
N SER A 264 -7.15 0.56 16.10
CA SER A 264 -6.05 0.31 17.04
C SER A 264 -5.71 -1.17 17.00
N TYR A 265 -4.62 -1.59 17.65
CA TYR A 265 -4.23 -2.99 17.71
C TYR A 265 -5.31 -3.90 18.33
N GLY A 266 -5.57 -5.03 17.70
CA GLY A 266 -6.41 -6.11 18.24
C GLY A 266 -7.10 -6.96 17.18
N LYS A 267 -7.85 -7.98 17.64
CA LYS A 267 -8.53 -8.97 16.79
C LYS A 267 -10.03 -8.75 16.67
N THR A 268 -10.62 -7.98 17.58
CA THR A 268 -12.07 -7.68 17.53
C THR A 268 -12.41 -6.76 16.36
N PRO A 269 -13.66 -6.76 15.88
CA PRO A 269 -14.09 -5.84 14.84
C PRO A 269 -13.76 -4.38 15.19
N GLY A 270 -13.29 -3.62 14.21
CA GLY A 270 -12.84 -2.24 14.38
C GLY A 270 -11.40 -2.06 14.85
N LYS A 271 -10.74 -3.15 15.24
CA LYS A 271 -9.30 -3.18 15.55
C LYS A 271 -8.52 -3.90 14.46
N PHE A 272 -7.23 -3.68 14.38
CA PHE A 272 -6.35 -4.26 13.36
C PHE A 272 -5.21 -5.08 13.96
N ASP A 273 -4.83 -6.15 13.27
CA ASP A 273 -3.53 -6.80 13.45
C ASP A 273 -2.89 -6.95 12.07
N PHE A 274 -1.92 -6.09 11.80
CA PHE A 274 -1.22 -6.00 10.54
C PHE A 274 -2.12 -5.51 9.39
N ALA A 275 -2.72 -4.29 9.55
CA ALA A 275 -3.40 -3.59 8.47
C ALA A 275 -2.43 -3.38 7.29
N HIS A 276 -2.70 -4.03 6.14
CA HIS A 276 -1.74 -4.18 5.07
C HIS A 276 -2.11 -3.41 3.80
N SER A 277 -3.36 -3.49 3.37
CA SER A 277 -3.87 -2.85 2.16
C SER A 277 -5.20 -2.17 2.43
N ILE A 278 -5.49 -1.13 1.67
CA ILE A 278 -6.67 -0.29 1.85
C ILE A 278 -7.27 0.09 0.49
N ALA A 279 -8.59 0.18 0.45
CA ALA A 279 -9.32 0.75 -0.67
C ALA A 279 -10.56 1.51 -0.15
N VAL A 280 -11.01 2.53 -0.89
CA VAL A 280 -12.18 3.34 -0.52
C VAL A 280 -13.16 3.38 -1.69
N ASP A 281 -14.42 2.98 -1.47
CA ASP A 281 -15.45 2.97 -2.50
C ASP A 281 -16.05 4.36 -2.80
N SER A 282 -16.94 4.45 -3.80
CA SER A 282 -17.56 5.70 -4.23
C SER A 282 -18.40 6.37 -3.14
N THR A 283 -18.86 5.61 -2.13
CA THR A 283 -19.65 6.12 -1.00
C THR A 283 -18.79 6.64 0.16
N GLY A 284 -17.48 6.35 0.14
CA GLY A 284 -16.54 6.65 1.20
C GLY A 284 -16.41 5.53 2.23
N ALA A 285 -16.93 4.35 1.96
CA ALA A 285 -16.66 3.20 2.81
C ALA A 285 -15.21 2.73 2.62
N ILE A 286 -14.56 2.43 3.73
CA ILE A 286 -13.15 2.03 3.79
C ILE A 286 -13.09 0.50 3.92
N TYR A 287 -12.26 -0.13 3.10
CA TYR A 287 -11.96 -1.57 3.17
C TYR A 287 -10.49 -1.76 3.55
N VAL A 288 -10.23 -2.58 4.57
CA VAL A 288 -8.87 -2.85 5.07
C VAL A 288 -8.61 -4.34 5.07
N ALA A 289 -7.59 -4.76 4.36
CA ALA A 289 -7.08 -6.13 4.36
C ALA A 289 -6.05 -6.31 5.48
N GLU A 290 -6.18 -7.40 6.22
CA GLU A 290 -5.34 -7.72 7.38
C GLU A 290 -4.65 -9.07 7.23
N ILE A 291 -3.33 -9.08 7.33
CA ILE A 291 -2.52 -10.32 7.20
C ILE A 291 -2.80 -11.27 8.38
N ARG A 292 -2.67 -10.80 9.63
CA ARG A 292 -2.70 -11.68 10.80
C ARG A 292 -4.10 -12.04 11.27
N ASN A 293 -5.09 -11.22 10.94
CA ASN A 293 -6.49 -11.51 11.26
C ASN A 293 -7.23 -12.27 10.15
N TRP A 294 -6.59 -12.53 9.01
CA TRP A 294 -7.14 -13.29 7.88
C TRP A 294 -8.51 -12.78 7.43
N ARG A 295 -8.65 -11.46 7.25
CA ARG A 295 -9.93 -10.85 6.93
C ARG A 295 -9.79 -9.55 6.14
N VAL A 296 -10.91 -9.13 5.57
CA VAL A 296 -11.16 -7.74 5.16
C VAL A 296 -12.24 -7.17 6.05
N GLN A 297 -12.04 -5.97 6.59
CA GLN A 297 -13.07 -5.21 7.28
C GLN A 297 -13.56 -4.07 6.42
N LYS A 298 -14.88 -3.83 6.45
CA LYS A 298 -15.54 -2.65 5.88
C LYS A 298 -15.94 -1.70 6.98
N PHE A 299 -15.74 -0.40 6.73
CA PHE A 299 -16.13 0.69 7.62
C PHE A 299 -16.98 1.69 6.85
N VAL A 300 -18.10 2.12 7.41
CA VAL A 300 -19.03 3.09 6.81
C VAL A 300 -19.22 4.29 7.73
N LYS A 301 -19.53 5.47 7.14
CA LYS A 301 -19.85 6.70 7.91
C LYS A 301 -21.19 6.59 8.61
#